data_9268b60a78feadf7a0759755a478ba28
#
_entry.id   9268b60a78feadf7a0759755a478ba28
#
_cell.length_a   1.000
_cell.length_b   1.000
_cell.length_c   1.000
_cell.angle_alpha   90.00
_cell.angle_beta   90.00
_cell.angle_gamma   90.00
#
_symmetry.space_group_name_H-M   'P 1'
#
loop_
_entity.id
_entity.type
_entity.pdbx_description
1 polymer ?
#
loop_
_entity_poly.entity_id
_entity_poly.type
_entity_poly.pdbx_seq_one_letter_code
_entity_poly.pdbx_strand_id
1 'polypeptide(L)'
;MMRVGLVRRIVAAFALIMATAIPVRAQEINDYPTAVRAEYVFGCLKANGETRQAIEQCSCSIDVVASIVPYERYVTAETVLSMAQVRGNLGGQFRTSEQAASALNDLRRAQAEAEVRCF
;
A
#
# COMPACT_ATOMS: atom_id res chain seq x y z
N MET A 1 -42.14 45.77 5.57
CA MET A 1 -41.29 45.51 4.39
C MET A 1 -39.78 45.27 4.70
N MET A 2 -39.24 45.80 5.77
CA MET A 2 -37.81 45.60 6.13
C MET A 2 -37.46 44.18 6.64
N ARG A 3 -38.39 43.43 7.21
CA ARG A 3 -38.12 42.06 7.79
C ARG A 3 -37.94 40.96 6.74
N VAL A 4 -38.58 41.09 5.57
CA VAL A 4 -38.47 40.08 4.49
C VAL A 4 -37.09 40.12 3.82
N GLY A 5 -36.50 41.30 3.67
CA GLY A 5 -35.16 41.45 3.07
C GLY A 5 -34.03 40.85 3.96
N LEU A 6 -34.15 40.95 5.28
CA LEU A 6 -33.17 40.43 6.22
C LEU A 6 -33.20 38.90 6.24
N VAL A 7 -34.36 38.28 6.31
CA VAL A 7 -34.52 36.82 6.25
C VAL A 7 -34.00 36.25 4.94
N ARG A 8 -34.26 36.91 3.81
CA ARG A 8 -33.76 36.47 2.50
C ARG A 8 -32.23 36.54 2.40
N ARG A 9 -31.61 37.54 3.04
CA ARG A 9 -30.13 37.65 3.09
C ARG A 9 -29.48 36.61 4.01
N ILE A 10 -30.13 36.27 5.13
CA ILE A 10 -29.64 35.24 6.05
C ILE A 10 -29.75 33.85 5.41
N VAL A 11 -30.85 33.54 4.74
CA VAL A 11 -31.01 32.28 4.00
C VAL A 11 -30.02 32.13 2.86
N ALA A 12 -29.72 33.20 2.12
CA ALA A 12 -28.72 33.20 1.06
C ALA A 12 -27.29 33.01 1.60
N ALA A 13 -26.96 33.57 2.77
CA ALA A 13 -25.69 33.38 3.42
C ALA A 13 -25.50 31.95 3.94
N PHE A 14 -26.56 31.33 4.46
CA PHE A 14 -26.52 29.95 4.94
C PHE A 14 -26.36 28.93 3.79
N ALA A 15 -26.97 29.21 2.60
CA ALA A 15 -26.82 28.36 1.42
C ALA A 15 -25.40 28.36 0.84
N LEU A 16 -24.63 29.45 1.03
CA LEU A 16 -23.24 29.53 0.55
C LEU A 16 -22.26 28.74 1.42
N ILE A 17 -22.57 28.51 2.69
CA ILE A 17 -21.67 27.79 3.62
C ILE A 17 -21.73 26.26 3.43
N MET A 18 -22.81 25.74 2.85
CA MET A 18 -22.99 24.30 2.60
C MET A 18 -22.27 23.78 1.34
N ALA A 19 -21.67 24.66 0.54
CA ALA A 19 -21.08 24.29 -0.76
C ALA A 19 -19.60 23.87 -0.67
N THR A 20 -18.97 23.88 0.51
CA THR A 20 -17.56 23.49 0.68
C THR A 20 -17.39 22.17 1.43
N ALA A 21 -18.24 21.18 1.17
CA ALA A 21 -17.97 19.81 1.57
C ALA A 21 -16.83 19.29 0.69
N ILE A 22 -15.59 19.54 1.10
CA ILE A 22 -14.41 18.90 0.52
C ILE A 22 -14.61 17.40 0.78
N PRO A 23 -14.68 16.53 -0.26
CA PRO A 23 -14.73 15.11 -0.05
C PRO A 23 -13.43 14.71 0.65
N VAL A 24 -13.51 14.40 1.93
CA VAL A 24 -12.44 13.69 2.62
C VAL A 24 -12.34 12.35 1.91
N ARG A 25 -11.37 12.22 1.00
CA ARG A 25 -11.01 10.91 0.49
C ARG A 25 -10.57 10.10 1.70
N ALA A 26 -11.38 9.10 2.05
CA ALA A 26 -10.92 8.04 2.94
C ALA A 26 -9.63 7.50 2.29
N GLN A 27 -8.50 7.69 2.94
CA GLN A 27 -7.27 7.04 2.58
C GLN A 27 -7.60 5.54 2.59
N GLU A 28 -7.42 4.86 1.46
CA GLU A 28 -7.57 3.40 1.44
C GLU A 28 -6.66 2.86 2.54
N ILE A 29 -7.30 2.27 3.54
CA ILE A 29 -6.57 1.65 4.64
C ILE A 29 -5.84 0.48 4.00
N ASN A 30 -4.51 0.59 3.98
CA ASN A 30 -3.65 -0.50 3.56
C ASN A 30 -3.99 -1.74 4.40
N ASP A 31 -4.38 -2.84 3.76
CA ASP A 31 -4.82 -4.09 4.37
C ASP A 31 -3.67 -4.94 4.93
N TYR A 32 -2.42 -4.48 4.76
CA TYR A 32 -1.24 -5.18 5.27
C TYR A 32 -1.14 -5.06 6.80
N PRO A 33 -1.07 -6.19 7.53
CA PRO A 33 -0.84 -6.16 8.98
C PRO A 33 0.47 -5.45 9.33
N THR A 34 0.47 -4.71 10.43
CA THR A 34 1.66 -3.98 10.91
C THR A 34 2.87 -4.91 11.08
N ALA A 35 2.66 -6.14 11.57
CA ALA A 35 3.74 -7.12 11.72
C ALA A 35 4.40 -7.47 10.39
N VAL A 36 3.62 -7.67 9.33
CA VAL A 36 4.13 -7.98 7.99
C VAL A 36 4.93 -6.81 7.42
N ARG A 37 4.44 -5.59 7.61
CA ARG A 37 5.16 -4.37 7.19
C ARG A 37 6.49 -4.22 7.94
N ALA A 38 6.49 -4.47 9.25
CA ALA A 38 7.69 -4.42 10.06
C ALA A 38 8.71 -5.50 9.63
N GLU A 39 8.25 -6.70 9.32
CA GLU A 39 9.10 -7.81 8.82
C GLU A 39 9.74 -7.47 7.48
N TYR A 40 8.96 -6.88 6.55
CA TYR A 40 9.50 -6.39 5.28
C TYR A 40 10.59 -5.35 5.48
N VAL A 41 10.34 -4.33 6.33
CA VAL A 41 11.33 -3.30 6.65
C VAL A 41 12.59 -3.92 7.26
N PHE A 42 12.43 -4.87 8.19
CA PHE A 42 13.56 -5.58 8.81
C PHE A 42 14.41 -6.31 7.75
N GLY A 43 13.79 -7.05 6.83
CA GLY A 43 14.48 -7.72 5.73
C GLY A 43 15.20 -6.74 4.79
N CYS A 44 14.53 -5.65 4.45
CA CYS A 44 15.08 -4.58 3.62
C CYS A 44 16.32 -3.92 4.26
N LEU A 45 16.30 -3.67 5.58
CA LEU A 45 17.44 -3.10 6.31
C LEU A 45 18.66 -4.03 6.31
N LYS A 46 18.46 -5.33 6.28
CA LYS A 46 19.58 -6.30 6.17
C LYS A 46 20.33 -6.17 4.84
N ALA A 47 19.63 -5.79 3.78
CA ALA A 47 20.22 -5.59 2.46
C ALA A 47 20.81 -4.18 2.26
N ASN A 48 20.22 -3.14 2.89
CA ASN A 48 20.53 -1.73 2.62
C ASN A 48 21.28 -1.02 3.77
N GLY A 49 21.53 -1.73 4.88
CA GLY A 49 22.14 -1.15 6.09
C GLY A 49 21.12 -0.63 7.09
N GLU A 50 21.52 -0.56 8.36
CA GLU A 50 20.64 -0.20 9.48
C GLU A 50 20.77 1.29 9.83
N THR A 51 20.63 2.15 8.84
CA THR A 51 20.68 3.61 9.01
C THR A 51 19.27 4.21 9.08
N ARG A 52 19.16 5.43 9.63
CA ARG A 52 17.90 6.16 9.63
C ARG A 52 17.35 6.37 8.20
N GLN A 53 18.22 6.70 7.27
CA GLN A 53 17.85 6.85 5.86
C GLN A 53 17.30 5.54 5.29
N ALA A 54 17.96 4.41 5.56
CA ALA A 54 17.49 3.09 5.11
C ALA A 54 16.13 2.74 5.73
N ILE A 55 15.87 3.10 6.99
CA ILE A 55 14.53 2.92 7.60
C ILE A 55 13.46 3.69 6.81
N GLU A 56 13.72 4.94 6.45
CA GLU A 56 12.78 5.76 5.68
C GLU A 56 12.56 5.17 4.27
N GLN A 57 13.61 4.77 3.59
CA GLN A 57 13.55 4.14 2.26
C GLN A 57 12.82 2.81 2.28
N CYS A 58 13.13 1.93 3.22
CA CYS A 58 12.48 0.63 3.37
C CYS A 58 11.00 0.76 3.77
N SER A 59 10.65 1.74 4.58
CA SER A 59 9.26 2.04 4.95
C SER A 59 8.47 2.57 3.74
N CYS A 60 9.05 3.48 2.97
CA CYS A 60 8.50 3.93 1.70
C CYS A 60 8.28 2.74 0.75
N SER A 61 9.24 1.83 0.66
CA SER A 61 9.17 0.67 -0.23
C SER A 61 7.97 -0.22 0.05
N ILE A 62 7.73 -0.58 1.31
CA ILE A 62 6.55 -1.41 1.65
C ILE A 62 5.25 -0.65 1.42
N ASP A 63 5.20 0.67 1.62
CA ASP A 63 4.01 1.46 1.34
C ASP A 63 3.69 1.47 -0.17
N VAL A 64 4.70 1.58 -1.03
CA VAL A 64 4.54 1.48 -2.49
C VAL A 64 4.06 0.07 -2.87
N VAL A 65 4.71 -0.98 -2.37
CA VAL A 65 4.32 -2.38 -2.65
C VAL A 65 2.86 -2.62 -2.24
N ALA A 66 2.47 -2.21 -1.05
CA ALA A 66 1.13 -2.39 -0.53
C ALA A 66 0.06 -1.57 -1.28
N SER A 67 0.45 -0.49 -1.94
CA SER A 67 -0.45 0.29 -2.81
C SER A 67 -0.72 -0.38 -4.17
N ILE A 68 0.11 -1.33 -4.58
CA ILE A 68 0.07 -1.97 -5.90
C ILE A 68 -0.42 -3.41 -5.81
N VAL A 69 0.04 -4.16 -4.78
CA VAL A 69 -0.24 -5.58 -4.61
C VAL A 69 -1.18 -5.77 -3.42
N PRO A 70 -2.38 -6.33 -3.61
CA PRO A 70 -3.27 -6.71 -2.51
C PRO A 70 -2.58 -7.70 -1.55
N TYR A 71 -2.89 -7.62 -0.26
CA TYR A 71 -2.23 -8.43 0.76
C TYR A 71 -2.26 -9.94 0.50
N GLU A 72 -3.39 -10.48 0.05
CA GLU A 72 -3.49 -11.91 -0.29
C GLU A 72 -2.51 -12.35 -1.38
N ARG A 73 -2.30 -11.50 -2.39
CA ARG A 73 -1.32 -11.79 -3.45
C ARG A 73 0.12 -11.66 -2.96
N TYR A 74 0.37 -10.72 -2.06
CA TYR A 74 1.65 -10.60 -1.39
C TYR A 74 1.97 -11.88 -0.61
N VAL A 75 1.05 -12.39 0.21
CA VAL A 75 1.22 -13.64 0.97
C VAL A 75 1.49 -14.83 0.04
N THR A 76 0.78 -14.90 -1.08
CA THR A 76 1.01 -15.94 -2.09
C THR A 76 2.44 -15.85 -2.65
N ALA A 77 2.90 -14.66 -3.04
CA ALA A 77 4.24 -14.45 -3.57
C ALA A 77 5.33 -14.77 -2.54
N GLU A 78 5.18 -14.32 -1.29
CA GLU A 78 6.10 -14.63 -0.19
C GLU A 78 6.16 -16.13 0.10
N THR A 79 5.02 -16.82 0.05
CA THR A 79 4.95 -18.28 0.20
C THR A 79 5.75 -18.96 -0.90
N VAL A 80 5.61 -18.51 -2.15
CA VAL A 80 6.39 -19.04 -3.30
C VAL A 80 7.89 -18.84 -3.08
N LEU A 81 8.30 -17.66 -2.62
CA LEU A 81 9.71 -17.37 -2.35
C LEU A 81 10.26 -18.25 -1.23
N SER A 82 9.51 -18.42 -0.16
CA SER A 82 9.89 -19.30 0.96
C SER A 82 10.00 -20.77 0.53
N MET A 83 9.03 -21.25 -0.26
CA MET A 83 9.02 -22.62 -0.79
C MET A 83 10.11 -22.86 -1.84
N ALA A 84 10.52 -21.82 -2.57
CA ALA A 84 11.63 -21.94 -3.54
C ALA A 84 12.96 -22.25 -2.84
N GLN A 85 13.10 -21.98 -1.55
CA GLN A 85 14.26 -22.32 -0.73
C GLN A 85 14.20 -23.79 -0.24
N VAL A 86 13.00 -24.39 -0.24
CA VAL A 86 12.83 -25.82 0.12
C VAL A 86 13.28 -26.67 -1.06
N ARG A 87 14.29 -27.52 -0.82
CA ARG A 87 14.78 -28.46 -1.84
C ARG A 87 13.86 -29.67 -1.93
N GLY A 88 13.52 -30.08 -3.18
CA GLY A 88 12.76 -31.29 -3.47
C GLY A 88 11.49 -31.07 -4.29
N ASN A 89 10.69 -32.13 -4.42
CA ASN A 89 9.50 -32.16 -5.31
C ASN A 89 8.42 -31.14 -4.95
N LEU A 90 8.21 -30.83 -3.67
CA LEU A 90 7.22 -29.84 -3.22
C LEU A 90 7.57 -28.42 -3.70
N GLY A 91 8.84 -28.03 -3.60
CA GLY A 91 9.30 -26.73 -4.10
C GLY A 91 9.14 -26.58 -5.63
N GLY A 92 9.27 -27.68 -6.38
CA GLY A 92 9.06 -27.73 -7.82
C GLY A 92 7.59 -27.48 -8.23
N GLN A 93 6.65 -28.08 -7.52
CA GLN A 93 5.21 -27.94 -7.79
C GLN A 93 4.71 -26.50 -7.55
N PHE A 94 5.18 -25.84 -6.50
CA PHE A 94 4.83 -24.44 -6.23
C PHE A 94 5.35 -23.47 -7.29
N ARG A 95 6.54 -23.74 -7.83
CA ARG A 95 7.14 -22.89 -8.90
C ARG A 95 6.42 -22.99 -10.24
N THR A 96 5.70 -24.07 -10.49
CA THR A 96 5.02 -24.34 -11.78
C THR A 96 3.56 -23.93 -11.80
N SER A 97 2.96 -23.52 -10.67
CA SER A 97 1.59 -23.04 -10.69
C SER A 97 1.51 -21.64 -11.33
N GLU A 98 0.57 -21.46 -12.25
CA GLU A 98 0.35 -20.18 -12.94
C GLU A 98 0.00 -19.06 -11.94
N GLN A 99 -0.81 -19.36 -10.93
CA GLN A 99 -1.18 -18.40 -9.88
C GLN A 99 0.02 -17.95 -9.05
N ALA A 100 0.90 -18.87 -8.69
CA ALA A 100 2.13 -18.57 -7.97
C ALA A 100 3.08 -17.72 -8.81
N ALA A 101 3.28 -18.05 -10.06
CA ALA A 101 4.12 -17.27 -10.98
C ALA A 101 3.56 -15.86 -11.22
N SER A 102 2.24 -15.73 -11.37
CA SER A 102 1.57 -14.43 -11.53
C SER A 102 1.72 -13.55 -10.28
N ALA A 103 1.49 -14.09 -9.08
CA ALA A 103 1.65 -13.35 -7.84
C ALA A 103 3.10 -12.88 -7.63
N LEU A 104 4.08 -13.73 -7.92
CA LEU A 104 5.49 -13.40 -7.84
C LEU A 104 5.89 -12.30 -8.84
N ASN A 105 5.34 -12.32 -10.06
CA ASN A 105 5.58 -11.28 -11.04
C ASN A 105 4.98 -9.93 -10.62
N ASP A 106 3.79 -9.93 -10.01
CA ASP A 106 3.18 -8.72 -9.47
C ASP A 106 4.02 -8.13 -8.34
N LEU A 107 4.50 -8.97 -7.42
CA LEU A 107 5.39 -8.52 -6.35
C LEU A 107 6.69 -7.92 -6.89
N ARG A 108 7.34 -8.59 -7.83
CA ARG A 108 8.59 -8.09 -8.44
C ARG A 108 8.40 -6.76 -9.16
N ARG A 109 7.29 -6.58 -9.85
CA ARG A 109 6.94 -5.29 -10.48
C ARG A 109 6.73 -4.19 -9.46
N ALA A 110 6.03 -4.49 -8.39
CA ALA A 110 5.80 -3.52 -7.30
C ALA A 110 7.10 -3.14 -6.58
N GLN A 111 8.00 -4.11 -6.37
CA GLN A 111 9.32 -3.86 -5.80
C GLN A 111 10.20 -3.00 -6.74
N ALA A 112 10.16 -3.23 -8.04
CA ALA A 112 10.88 -2.39 -9.01
C ALA A 112 10.35 -0.95 -9.01
N GLU A 113 9.04 -0.75 -8.89
CA GLU A 113 8.44 0.57 -8.74
C GLU A 113 8.86 1.24 -7.42
N ALA A 114 8.89 0.49 -6.33
CA ALA A 114 9.36 0.96 -5.03
C ALA A 114 10.84 1.38 -5.07
N GLU A 115 11.68 0.63 -5.79
CA GLU A 115 13.09 0.97 -6.01
C GLU A 115 13.24 2.36 -6.63
N VAL A 116 12.48 2.63 -7.70
CA VAL A 116 12.54 3.93 -8.40
C VAL A 116 12.02 5.09 -7.55
N ARG A 117 11.04 4.83 -6.67
CA ARG A 117 10.39 5.89 -5.87
C ARG A 117 11.07 6.19 -4.55
N CYS A 118 11.72 5.19 -3.97
CA CYS A 118 12.18 5.25 -2.58
C CYS A 118 13.70 5.31 -2.43
N PHE A 119 14.45 4.90 -3.46
CA PHE A 119 15.92 4.83 -3.47
C PHE A 119 16.51 5.72 -4.57
#